data_2ef6cca45c386257bb6af87998f409c6
#
_entry.id   2ef6cca45c386257bb6af87998f409c6
#
_cell.length_a   1.000
_cell.length_b   1.000
_cell.length_c   1.000
_cell.angle_alpha   90.00
_cell.angle_beta   90.00
_cell.angle_gamma   90.00
#
_symmetry.space_group_name_H-M   'P 1'
#
loop_
_entity.id
_entity.type
_entity.pdbx_description
1 polymer ?
#
loop_
_entity_poly.entity_id
_entity_poly.type
_entity_poly.pdbx_seq_one_letter_code
_entity_poly.pdbx_strand_id
1 'polypeptide(L)'
;MSRPEADIEIYRMEAEGERVLLVHGWNGRAGQFHAIAQSCHDAGLDVTAFDLPGHGKSDDRHTALPEFLDAISEVYAHHGPFDYVIGHSIGAIAVLNGPRFGLKFKKIVTISIPATKVRSLFQSFTEMFGLSVEKYTDLLIDRASEKYNADPNSFDPCIVSKDLNSEVLIIHCQDDEDADVSKSIEFNTMVEGSELYIASGLGHRRILRDEEVVSRVVDFLRA
;
A
#
# COMPACT_ATOMS: atom_id res chain seq x y z
N MET A 1 -11.21 -4.20 -24.39
CA MET A 1 -11.44 -2.75 -24.50
C MET A 1 -10.52 -2.13 -23.47
N SER A 2 -9.51 -1.36 -23.91
CA SER A 2 -8.70 -0.53 -23.01
C SER A 2 -9.64 0.44 -22.30
N ARG A 3 -9.61 0.47 -20.95
CA ARG A 3 -10.27 1.53 -20.18
C ARG A 3 -9.67 2.88 -20.60
N PRO A 4 -10.45 3.97 -20.66
CA PRO A 4 -9.85 5.28 -20.73
C PRO A 4 -8.92 5.45 -19.52
N GLU A 5 -7.72 5.99 -19.75
CA GLU A 5 -6.79 6.35 -18.69
C GLU A 5 -7.55 7.19 -17.66
N ALA A 6 -7.53 6.77 -16.40
CA ALA A 6 -8.06 7.57 -15.30
C ALA A 6 -7.16 8.81 -15.17
N ASP A 7 -7.75 9.99 -15.02
CA ASP A 7 -6.98 11.21 -14.77
C ASP A 7 -6.45 11.14 -13.33
N ILE A 8 -5.16 10.77 -13.17
CA ILE A 8 -4.52 10.56 -11.87
C ILE A 8 -3.89 11.87 -11.41
N GLU A 9 -4.35 12.38 -10.28
CA GLU A 9 -3.75 13.58 -9.66
C GLU A 9 -2.42 13.24 -8.98
N ILE A 10 -1.33 13.86 -9.41
CA ILE A 10 0.04 13.58 -8.96
C ILE A 10 0.62 14.80 -8.24
N TYR A 11 1.30 14.55 -7.13
CA TYR A 11 1.99 15.54 -6.31
C TYR A 11 3.47 15.19 -6.24
N ARG A 12 4.35 16.15 -6.53
CA ARG A 12 5.79 15.95 -6.51
C ARG A 12 6.51 16.99 -5.67
N MET A 13 7.54 16.53 -4.97
CA MET A 13 8.54 17.36 -4.29
C MET A 13 9.90 16.95 -4.84
N GLU A 14 10.39 17.72 -5.82
CA GLU A 14 11.58 17.36 -6.60
C GLU A 14 12.85 17.57 -5.79
N ALA A 15 13.78 16.60 -5.86
CA ALA A 15 15.12 16.65 -5.32
C ALA A 15 16.09 15.85 -6.21
N GLU A 16 17.40 15.94 -5.92
CA GLU A 16 18.46 15.28 -6.70
C GLU A 16 18.72 13.81 -6.28
N GLY A 17 18.12 13.36 -5.16
CA GLY A 17 18.36 12.03 -4.57
C GLY A 17 17.50 10.92 -5.16
N GLU A 18 17.52 9.78 -4.48
CA GLU A 18 16.69 8.63 -4.83
C GLU A 18 15.22 8.99 -4.76
N ARG A 19 14.45 8.27 -5.59
CA ARG A 19 13.03 8.56 -5.83
C ARG A 19 12.15 7.65 -5.01
N VAL A 20 11.22 8.24 -4.27
CA VAL A 20 10.25 7.52 -3.43
C VAL A 20 8.82 7.74 -3.90
N LEU A 21 8.07 6.65 -4.03
CA LEU A 21 6.65 6.65 -4.36
C LEU A 21 5.81 6.40 -3.10
N LEU A 22 4.79 7.23 -2.86
CA LEU A 22 3.87 7.09 -1.73
C LEU A 22 2.49 6.66 -2.21
N VAL A 23 1.96 5.57 -1.66
CA VAL A 23 0.69 4.94 -2.07
C VAL A 23 -0.25 4.82 -0.88
N HIS A 24 -1.32 5.60 -0.87
CA HIS A 24 -2.31 5.61 0.21
C HIS A 24 -3.25 4.40 0.20
N GLY A 25 -4.04 4.24 1.25
CA GLY A 25 -5.03 3.18 1.39
C GLY A 25 -6.45 3.59 0.97
N TRP A 26 -7.41 2.70 1.25
CA TRP A 26 -8.83 2.93 0.99
C TRP A 26 -9.36 4.15 1.75
N ASN A 27 -10.22 4.94 1.10
CA ASN A 27 -10.71 6.21 1.62
C ASN A 27 -9.59 7.21 2.00
N GLY A 28 -8.38 7.00 1.46
CA GLY A 28 -7.23 7.86 1.65
C GLY A 28 -7.07 8.93 0.56
N ARG A 29 -5.93 9.60 0.62
CA ARG A 29 -5.44 10.53 -0.42
C ARG A 29 -3.96 10.81 -0.20
N ALA A 30 -3.26 11.27 -1.21
CA ALA A 30 -1.83 11.62 -1.17
C ALA A 30 -1.47 12.53 0.01
N GLY A 31 -2.29 13.54 0.30
CA GLY A 31 -2.05 14.47 1.40
C GLY A 31 -1.98 13.87 2.82
N GLN A 32 -2.38 12.61 3.01
CA GLN A 32 -2.20 11.93 4.29
C GLN A 32 -0.73 11.67 4.62
N PHE A 33 0.12 11.58 3.59
CA PHE A 33 1.56 11.37 3.73
C PHE A 33 2.37 12.64 3.96
N HIS A 34 1.75 13.81 4.17
CA HIS A 34 2.45 15.09 4.20
C HIS A 34 3.69 15.11 5.11
N ALA A 35 3.64 14.49 6.31
CA ALA A 35 4.77 14.46 7.24
C ALA A 35 5.92 13.57 6.71
N ILE A 36 5.60 12.38 6.21
CA ILE A 36 6.58 11.47 5.60
C ILE A 36 7.16 12.12 4.33
N ALA A 37 6.32 12.69 3.47
CA ALA A 37 6.76 13.34 2.24
C ALA A 37 7.72 14.49 2.52
N GLN A 38 7.38 15.37 3.48
CA GLN A 38 8.23 16.49 3.85
C GLN A 38 9.59 16.00 4.40
N SER A 39 9.58 15.04 5.33
CA SER A 39 10.82 14.53 5.93
C SER A 39 11.69 13.78 4.91
N CYS A 40 11.11 13.02 3.98
CA CYS A 40 11.84 12.41 2.88
C CYS A 40 12.49 13.49 1.99
N HIS A 41 11.74 14.53 1.63
CA HIS A 41 12.24 15.62 0.82
C HIS A 41 13.35 16.41 1.53
N ASP A 42 13.18 16.73 2.81
CA ASP A 42 14.21 17.40 3.63
C ASP A 42 15.48 16.55 3.76
N ALA A 43 15.36 15.23 3.64
CA ALA A 43 16.46 14.29 3.58
C ALA A 43 17.10 14.15 2.17
N GLY A 44 16.60 14.91 1.18
CA GLY A 44 17.11 14.96 -0.19
C GLY A 44 16.52 13.95 -1.16
N LEU A 45 15.44 13.24 -0.78
CA LEU A 45 14.74 12.30 -1.66
C LEU A 45 13.73 13.03 -2.59
N ASP A 46 13.65 12.60 -3.85
CA ASP A 46 12.61 13.02 -4.81
C ASP A 46 11.31 12.27 -4.48
N VAL A 47 10.29 12.99 -4.03
CA VAL A 47 9.06 12.41 -3.54
C VAL A 47 7.93 12.56 -4.56
N THR A 48 7.28 11.45 -4.87
CA THR A 48 6.05 11.43 -5.67
C THR A 48 4.93 10.76 -4.85
N ALA A 49 3.80 11.42 -4.73
CA ALA A 49 2.57 10.87 -4.19
C ALA A 49 1.45 11.11 -5.20
N PHE A 50 0.40 10.30 -5.17
CA PHE A 50 -0.74 10.46 -6.08
C PHE A 50 -2.02 10.02 -5.40
N ASP A 51 -3.13 10.53 -5.87
CA ASP A 51 -4.44 10.06 -5.47
C ASP A 51 -4.82 8.84 -6.32
N LEU A 52 -5.12 7.71 -5.68
CA LEU A 52 -5.55 6.49 -6.34
C LEU A 52 -6.90 6.70 -7.08
N PRO A 53 -7.21 5.94 -8.12
CA PRO A 53 -8.49 6.02 -8.83
C PRO A 53 -9.69 5.99 -7.87
N GLY A 54 -10.64 6.90 -8.06
CA GLY A 54 -11.81 7.05 -7.19
C GLY A 54 -11.54 7.68 -5.83
N HIS A 55 -10.35 8.24 -5.62
CA HIS A 55 -9.94 8.89 -4.36
C HIS A 55 -9.40 10.31 -4.63
N GLY A 56 -9.46 11.15 -3.57
CA GLY A 56 -8.90 12.48 -3.60
C GLY A 56 -9.44 13.32 -4.75
N LYS A 57 -8.55 13.74 -5.66
CA LYS A 57 -8.90 14.51 -6.86
C LYS A 57 -8.79 13.68 -8.15
N SER A 58 -8.35 12.42 -8.06
CA SER A 58 -8.33 11.53 -9.23
C SER A 58 -9.73 11.12 -9.63
N ASP A 59 -9.96 11.09 -10.95
CA ASP A 59 -11.21 10.60 -11.50
C ASP A 59 -11.27 9.06 -11.38
N ASP A 60 -12.39 8.54 -11.19
CA ASP A 60 -13.01 7.24 -11.41
C ASP A 60 -14.11 7.01 -10.36
N ARG A 61 -15.04 6.10 -10.66
CA ARG A 61 -16.12 5.74 -9.73
C ARG A 61 -15.96 4.33 -9.17
N HIS A 62 -15.01 3.56 -9.71
CA HIS A 62 -14.81 2.16 -9.35
C HIS A 62 -13.33 1.93 -9.09
N THR A 63 -13.05 1.49 -7.90
CA THR A 63 -11.70 1.20 -7.48
C THR A 63 -11.64 -0.11 -6.69
N ALA A 64 -10.60 -0.88 -6.92
CA ALA A 64 -10.25 -2.08 -6.18
C ALA A 64 -8.74 -2.30 -6.32
N LEU A 65 -8.21 -3.36 -5.72
CA LEU A 65 -6.78 -3.66 -5.77
C LEU A 65 -6.19 -3.74 -7.19
N PRO A 66 -6.86 -4.32 -8.20
CA PRO A 66 -6.35 -4.29 -9.59
C PRO A 66 -6.21 -2.88 -10.14
N GLU A 67 -7.19 -1.99 -9.94
CA GLU A 67 -7.09 -0.60 -10.37
C GLU A 67 -5.98 0.16 -9.64
N PHE A 68 -5.70 -0.18 -8.38
CA PHE A 68 -4.55 0.37 -7.65
C PHE A 68 -3.23 -0.02 -8.30
N LEU A 69 -3.09 -1.30 -8.69
CA LEU A 69 -1.89 -1.81 -9.36
C LEU A 69 -1.72 -1.20 -10.75
N ASP A 70 -2.80 -1.04 -11.52
CA ASP A 70 -2.77 -0.36 -12.81
C ASP A 70 -2.28 1.10 -12.65
N ALA A 71 -2.85 1.84 -11.68
CA ALA A 71 -2.45 3.22 -11.39
C ALA A 71 -0.99 3.33 -10.93
N ILE A 72 -0.53 2.44 -10.03
CA ILE A 72 0.87 2.39 -9.61
C ILE A 72 1.79 2.12 -10.82
N SER A 73 1.41 1.18 -11.70
CA SER A 73 2.18 0.85 -12.90
C SER A 73 2.24 2.01 -13.89
N GLU A 74 1.15 2.74 -14.06
CA GLU A 74 1.08 3.95 -14.90
C GLU A 74 1.96 5.06 -14.34
N VAL A 75 1.83 5.37 -13.04
CA VAL A 75 2.70 6.37 -12.38
C VAL A 75 4.16 5.95 -12.45
N TYR A 76 4.48 4.68 -12.27
CA TYR A 76 5.83 4.16 -12.40
C TYR A 76 6.38 4.32 -13.84
N ALA A 77 5.57 4.06 -14.86
CA ALA A 77 5.98 4.17 -16.25
C ALA A 77 6.25 5.62 -16.68
N HIS A 78 5.45 6.58 -16.21
CA HIS A 78 5.54 7.97 -16.64
C HIS A 78 6.44 8.83 -15.73
N HIS A 79 6.55 8.49 -14.46
CA HIS A 79 7.26 9.27 -13.44
C HIS A 79 8.38 8.52 -12.73
N GLY A 80 8.57 7.22 -13.02
CA GLY A 80 9.63 6.39 -12.48
C GLY A 80 10.93 6.44 -13.32
N PRO A 81 11.87 5.51 -13.11
CA PRO A 81 11.77 4.51 -12.04
C PRO A 81 11.83 5.10 -10.65
N PHE A 82 11.26 4.41 -9.67
CA PHE A 82 11.38 4.74 -8.26
C PHE A 82 12.31 3.74 -7.56
N ASP A 83 13.19 4.24 -6.70
CA ASP A 83 14.09 3.41 -5.89
C ASP A 83 13.35 2.79 -4.70
N TYR A 84 12.44 3.56 -4.11
CA TYR A 84 11.73 3.22 -2.88
C TYR A 84 10.22 3.38 -3.06
N VAL A 85 9.47 2.60 -2.30
CA VAL A 85 8.00 2.75 -2.25
C VAL A 85 7.49 2.61 -0.82
N ILE A 86 6.51 3.42 -0.46
CA ILE A 86 5.83 3.39 0.83
C ILE A 86 4.34 3.18 0.58
N GLY A 87 3.78 2.11 1.14
CA GLY A 87 2.35 1.80 1.05
C GLY A 87 1.67 1.82 2.41
N HIS A 88 0.45 2.38 2.48
CA HIS A 88 -0.37 2.38 3.67
C HIS A 88 -1.64 1.54 3.47
N SER A 89 -1.99 0.72 4.47
CA SER A 89 -3.23 -0.08 4.47
C SER A 89 -3.31 -0.96 3.20
N ILE A 90 -4.39 -0.91 2.43
CA ILE A 90 -4.51 -1.65 1.16
C ILE A 90 -3.48 -1.20 0.12
N GLY A 91 -2.98 0.04 0.21
CA GLY A 91 -1.85 0.51 -0.58
C GLY A 91 -0.57 -0.29 -0.28
N ALA A 92 -0.38 -0.77 0.96
CA ALA A 92 0.73 -1.66 1.31
C ALA A 92 0.61 -3.01 0.56
N ILE A 93 -0.60 -3.58 0.46
CA ILE A 93 -0.83 -4.79 -0.34
C ILE A 93 -0.53 -4.53 -1.83
N ALA A 94 -0.95 -3.38 -2.35
CA ALA A 94 -0.71 -3.02 -3.74
C ALA A 94 0.80 -2.91 -4.04
N VAL A 95 1.57 -2.19 -3.23
CA VAL A 95 3.01 -2.02 -3.49
C VAL A 95 3.79 -3.32 -3.34
N LEU A 96 3.40 -4.21 -2.43
CA LEU A 96 4.00 -5.55 -2.31
C LEU A 96 3.80 -6.40 -3.56
N ASN A 97 2.69 -6.20 -4.29
CA ASN A 97 2.43 -6.88 -5.55
C ASN A 97 3.17 -6.26 -6.74
N GLY A 98 3.67 -5.03 -6.64
CA GLY A 98 4.36 -4.31 -7.72
C GLY A 98 5.44 -5.12 -8.45
N PRO A 99 6.35 -5.84 -7.75
CA PRO A 99 7.39 -6.64 -8.40
C PRO A 99 6.87 -7.69 -9.39
N ARG A 100 5.69 -8.26 -9.14
CA ARG A 100 5.05 -9.24 -10.05
C ARG A 100 4.56 -8.59 -11.36
N PHE A 101 4.40 -7.27 -11.36
CA PHE A 101 4.05 -6.46 -12.53
C PHE A 101 5.29 -5.78 -13.14
N GLY A 102 6.49 -6.22 -12.76
CA GLY A 102 7.76 -5.74 -13.31
C GLY A 102 8.29 -4.46 -12.67
N LEU A 103 7.64 -3.95 -11.62
CA LEU A 103 8.11 -2.80 -10.87
C LEU A 103 9.29 -3.22 -9.97
N LYS A 104 10.33 -2.41 -9.91
CA LYS A 104 11.53 -2.72 -9.13
C LYS A 104 11.75 -1.65 -8.08
N PHE A 105 11.83 -2.08 -6.83
CA PHE A 105 12.13 -1.22 -5.70
C PHE A 105 13.31 -1.79 -4.92
N LYS A 106 14.25 -0.96 -4.52
CA LYS A 106 15.34 -1.34 -3.60
C LYS A 106 14.78 -1.59 -2.20
N LYS A 107 13.88 -0.69 -1.76
CA LYS A 107 13.26 -0.74 -0.43
C LYS A 107 11.74 -0.54 -0.51
N ILE A 108 11.03 -1.30 0.31
CA ILE A 108 9.58 -1.22 0.46
C ILE A 108 9.26 -0.95 1.93
N VAL A 109 8.47 0.08 2.19
CA VAL A 109 7.90 0.33 3.52
C VAL A 109 6.41 0.04 3.48
N THR A 110 5.95 -0.81 4.39
CA THR A 110 4.53 -1.09 4.58
C THR A 110 4.06 -0.54 5.92
N ILE A 111 2.98 0.24 5.92
CA ILE A 111 2.39 0.80 7.13
C ILE A 111 0.97 0.27 7.27
N SER A 112 0.67 -0.38 8.40
CA SER A 112 -0.66 -0.92 8.74
C SER A 112 -1.21 -1.88 7.69
N ILE A 113 -0.49 -2.96 7.37
CA ILE A 113 -0.99 -4.02 6.46
C ILE A 113 -2.30 -4.59 7.02
N PRO A 114 -3.42 -4.55 6.26
CA PRO A 114 -4.72 -4.95 6.79
C PRO A 114 -4.96 -6.46 6.74
N ALA A 115 -4.23 -7.20 5.92
CA ALA A 115 -4.38 -8.65 5.77
C ALA A 115 -3.15 -9.28 5.11
N THR A 116 -2.87 -10.52 5.45
CA THR A 116 -1.89 -11.38 4.75
C THR A 116 -2.55 -12.25 3.68
N LYS A 117 -3.88 -12.33 3.69
CA LYS A 117 -4.71 -13.00 2.69
C LYS A 117 -5.83 -12.08 2.23
N VAL A 118 -5.97 -11.89 0.92
CA VAL A 118 -7.01 -11.04 0.31
C VAL A 118 -8.42 -11.53 0.69
N ARG A 119 -8.61 -12.84 0.87
CA ARG A 119 -9.87 -13.39 1.38
C ARG A 119 -10.32 -12.72 2.69
N SER A 120 -9.39 -12.44 3.60
CA SER A 120 -9.71 -11.77 4.87
C SER A 120 -10.25 -10.36 4.68
N LEU A 121 -9.84 -9.65 3.62
CA LEU A 121 -10.43 -8.35 3.27
C LEU A 121 -11.90 -8.48 2.89
N PHE A 122 -12.25 -9.49 2.09
CA PHE A 122 -13.66 -9.74 1.74
C PHE A 122 -14.48 -10.11 2.97
N GLN A 123 -13.92 -10.88 3.92
CA GLN A 123 -14.57 -11.17 5.20
C GLN A 123 -14.83 -9.89 6.00
N SER A 124 -13.83 -9.05 6.19
CA SER A 124 -13.97 -7.76 6.89
C SER A 124 -15.01 -6.85 6.22
N PHE A 125 -15.07 -6.82 4.88
CA PHE A 125 -16.12 -6.10 4.16
C PHE A 125 -17.52 -6.66 4.45
N THR A 126 -17.70 -7.97 4.43
CA THR A 126 -19.01 -8.58 4.73
C THR A 126 -19.46 -8.28 6.15
N GLU A 127 -18.55 -8.35 7.11
CA GLU A 127 -18.79 -7.99 8.51
C GLU A 127 -19.18 -6.51 8.68
N MET A 128 -18.43 -5.60 8.05
CA MET A 128 -18.68 -4.16 8.08
C MET A 128 -20.09 -3.80 7.61
N PHE A 129 -20.60 -4.50 6.61
CA PHE A 129 -21.97 -4.29 6.10
C PHE A 129 -23.04 -5.14 6.79
N GLY A 130 -22.70 -5.85 7.88
CA GLY A 130 -23.63 -6.71 8.61
C GLY A 130 -24.15 -7.90 7.79
N LEU A 131 -23.36 -8.34 6.80
CA LEU A 131 -23.71 -9.48 5.94
C LEU A 131 -23.17 -10.79 6.52
N SER A 132 -23.79 -11.94 6.15
CA SER A 132 -23.26 -13.24 6.52
C SER A 132 -21.93 -13.51 5.84
N VAL A 133 -20.85 -13.63 6.62
CA VAL A 133 -19.50 -13.91 6.13
C VAL A 133 -19.46 -15.21 5.33
N GLU A 134 -20.08 -16.29 5.84
CA GLU A 134 -20.11 -17.60 5.16
C GLU A 134 -20.75 -17.53 3.77
N LYS A 135 -21.85 -16.76 3.66
CA LYS A 135 -22.63 -16.68 2.42
C LYS A 135 -22.02 -15.74 1.39
N TYR A 136 -21.50 -14.59 1.82
CA TYR A 136 -21.16 -13.51 0.88
C TYR A 136 -19.67 -13.41 0.56
N THR A 137 -18.77 -13.95 1.40
CA THR A 137 -17.32 -13.91 1.10
C THR A 137 -17.01 -14.62 -0.21
N ASP A 138 -17.45 -15.87 -0.37
CA ASP A 138 -17.20 -16.64 -1.60
C ASP A 138 -17.85 -15.99 -2.81
N LEU A 139 -19.09 -15.52 -2.66
CA LEU A 139 -19.79 -14.80 -3.74
C LEU A 139 -19.03 -13.55 -4.19
N LEU A 140 -18.46 -12.76 -3.27
CA LEU A 140 -17.69 -11.57 -3.61
C LEU A 140 -16.36 -11.93 -4.28
N ILE A 141 -15.69 -12.99 -3.83
CA ILE A 141 -14.47 -13.50 -4.47
C ILE A 141 -14.76 -13.97 -5.89
N ASP A 142 -15.83 -14.74 -6.10
CA ASP A 142 -16.24 -15.23 -7.41
C ASP A 142 -16.55 -14.06 -8.35
N ARG A 143 -17.30 -13.06 -7.88
CA ARG A 143 -17.60 -11.85 -8.64
C ARG A 143 -16.37 -11.01 -8.97
N ALA A 144 -15.42 -10.91 -8.06
CA ALA A 144 -14.15 -10.25 -8.32
C ALA A 144 -13.35 -11.04 -9.37
N SER A 145 -13.28 -12.37 -9.25
CA SER A 145 -12.62 -13.23 -10.22
C SER A 145 -13.21 -13.07 -11.63
N GLU A 146 -14.55 -13.10 -11.75
CA GLU A 146 -15.25 -12.89 -13.02
C GLU A 146 -14.97 -11.49 -13.61
N LYS A 147 -15.08 -10.46 -12.77
CA LYS A 147 -14.92 -9.06 -13.21
C LYS A 147 -13.50 -8.77 -13.72
N TYR A 148 -12.49 -9.26 -13.03
CA TYR A 148 -11.08 -8.95 -13.31
C TYR A 148 -10.37 -10.04 -14.11
N ASN A 149 -11.04 -11.15 -14.37
CA ASN A 149 -10.44 -12.35 -15.00
C ASN A 149 -9.13 -12.77 -14.31
N ALA A 150 -9.11 -12.72 -12.99
CA ALA A 150 -7.95 -13.03 -12.15
C ALA A 150 -8.41 -13.63 -10.81
N ASP A 151 -7.62 -14.54 -10.24
CA ASP A 151 -7.88 -15.05 -8.90
C ASP A 151 -7.47 -13.99 -7.86
N PRO A 152 -8.40 -13.45 -7.05
CA PRO A 152 -8.07 -12.49 -6.00
C PRO A 152 -7.02 -12.99 -5.01
N ASN A 153 -7.00 -14.29 -4.72
CA ASN A 153 -6.02 -14.87 -3.80
C ASN A 153 -4.59 -14.80 -4.35
N SER A 154 -4.41 -14.62 -5.66
CA SER A 154 -3.09 -14.43 -6.24
C SER A 154 -2.39 -13.16 -5.74
N PHE A 155 -3.12 -12.20 -5.19
CA PHE A 155 -2.59 -10.95 -4.62
C PHE A 155 -2.27 -11.05 -3.12
N ASP A 156 -2.37 -12.24 -2.52
CA ASP A 156 -2.08 -12.44 -1.10
C ASP A 156 -0.66 -12.02 -0.75
N PRO A 157 -0.43 -11.14 0.23
CA PRO A 157 0.92 -10.82 0.72
C PRO A 157 1.75 -12.05 1.08
N CYS A 158 1.13 -13.09 1.63
CA CYS A 158 1.82 -14.34 1.95
C CYS A 158 2.31 -15.13 0.72
N ILE A 159 1.77 -14.85 -0.47
CA ILE A 159 2.26 -15.42 -1.73
C ILE A 159 3.40 -14.58 -2.26
N VAL A 160 3.20 -13.26 -2.33
CA VAL A 160 4.16 -12.33 -2.92
C VAL A 160 5.42 -12.17 -2.07
N SER A 161 5.35 -12.40 -0.75
CA SER A 161 6.51 -12.34 0.15
C SER A 161 7.68 -13.21 -0.30
N LYS A 162 7.40 -14.31 -1.00
CA LYS A 162 8.40 -15.28 -1.49
C LYS A 162 9.23 -14.74 -2.67
N ASP A 163 8.71 -13.76 -3.38
CA ASP A 163 9.30 -13.20 -4.60
C ASP A 163 9.90 -11.80 -4.36
N LEU A 164 9.88 -11.32 -3.11
CA LEU A 164 10.44 -10.02 -2.75
C LEU A 164 11.97 -10.08 -2.74
N ASN A 165 12.60 -9.21 -3.54
CA ASN A 165 14.04 -8.99 -3.55
C ASN A 165 14.43 -7.63 -2.95
N SER A 166 13.47 -6.93 -2.37
CA SER A 166 13.63 -5.63 -1.74
C SER A 166 13.88 -5.78 -0.24
N GLU A 167 14.62 -4.85 0.35
CA GLU A 167 14.60 -4.68 1.80
C GLU A 167 13.21 -4.18 2.24
N VAL A 168 12.70 -4.70 3.34
CA VAL A 168 11.32 -4.40 3.78
C VAL A 168 11.29 -3.90 5.21
N LEU A 169 10.72 -2.70 5.41
CA LEU A 169 10.34 -2.19 6.72
C LEU A 169 8.81 -2.31 6.90
N ILE A 170 8.41 -2.94 7.97
CA ILE A 170 7.00 -3.16 8.33
C ILE A 170 6.70 -2.31 9.57
N ILE A 171 5.74 -1.42 9.45
CA ILE A 171 5.32 -0.52 10.54
C ILE A 171 3.83 -0.76 10.83
N HIS A 172 3.49 -0.87 12.12
CA HIS A 172 2.09 -0.99 12.55
C HIS A 172 1.86 -0.34 13.91
N CYS A 173 0.63 0.08 14.19
CA CYS A 173 0.26 0.53 15.52
C CYS A 173 -0.46 -0.59 16.28
N GLN A 174 -0.07 -0.84 17.53
CA GLN A 174 -0.70 -1.86 18.37
C GLN A 174 -2.20 -1.60 18.57
N ASP A 175 -2.59 -0.32 18.61
CA ASP A 175 -3.97 0.14 18.84
C ASP A 175 -4.69 0.49 17.52
N ASP A 176 -4.34 -0.19 16.44
CA ASP A 176 -5.00 -0.01 15.15
C ASP A 176 -6.32 -0.79 15.14
N GLU A 177 -7.43 -0.04 15.11
CA GLU A 177 -8.79 -0.61 15.11
C GLU A 177 -9.29 -0.97 13.70
N ASP A 178 -8.66 -0.43 12.65
CA ASP A 178 -9.03 -0.68 11.25
C ASP A 178 -8.28 -1.91 10.68
N ALA A 179 -7.08 -2.20 11.22
CA ALA A 179 -6.21 -3.29 10.77
C ALA A 179 -5.51 -3.94 11.97
N ASP A 180 -5.72 -5.24 12.18
CA ASP A 180 -5.13 -5.97 13.30
C ASP A 180 -3.61 -6.08 13.15
N VAL A 181 -2.85 -5.61 14.14
CA VAL A 181 -1.39 -5.63 14.21
C VAL A 181 -0.80 -7.02 13.98
N SER A 182 -1.54 -8.09 14.33
CA SER A 182 -1.13 -9.47 14.10
C SER A 182 -0.81 -9.75 12.62
N LYS A 183 -1.39 -9.00 11.67
CA LYS A 183 -1.14 -9.17 10.24
C LYS A 183 0.26 -8.70 9.85
N SER A 184 0.74 -7.60 10.42
CA SER A 184 2.12 -7.16 10.23
C SER A 184 3.12 -8.08 10.91
N ILE A 185 2.81 -8.57 12.11
CA ILE A 185 3.64 -9.55 12.83
C ILE A 185 3.72 -10.85 12.01
N GLU A 186 2.59 -11.35 11.51
CA GLU A 186 2.53 -12.54 10.65
C GLU A 186 3.36 -12.32 9.37
N PHE A 187 3.19 -11.17 8.70
CA PHE A 187 3.92 -10.85 7.47
C PHE A 187 5.43 -10.77 7.68
N ASN A 188 5.89 -10.21 8.81
CA ASN A 188 7.32 -10.16 9.17
C ASN A 188 7.94 -11.56 9.25
N THR A 189 7.18 -12.57 9.69
CA THR A 189 7.71 -13.95 9.73
C THR A 189 7.87 -14.59 8.35
N MET A 190 7.26 -13.99 7.31
CA MET A 190 7.27 -14.51 5.94
C MET A 190 8.35 -13.87 5.07
N VAL A 191 8.89 -12.71 5.47
CA VAL A 191 9.91 -11.96 4.71
C VAL A 191 11.22 -12.00 5.47
N GLU A 192 12.17 -12.81 4.99
CA GLU A 192 13.49 -12.93 5.60
C GLU A 192 14.22 -11.57 5.56
N GLY A 193 14.80 -11.18 6.70
CA GLY A 193 15.54 -9.92 6.83
C GLY A 193 14.66 -8.66 6.91
N SER A 194 13.32 -8.79 6.95
CA SER A 194 12.47 -7.62 7.17
C SER A 194 12.61 -7.05 8.59
N GLU A 195 12.49 -5.73 8.69
CA GLU A 195 12.44 -5.01 9.95
C GLU A 195 10.98 -4.79 10.36
N LEU A 196 10.66 -5.00 11.65
CA LEU A 196 9.33 -4.74 12.20
C LEU A 196 9.38 -3.68 13.29
N TYR A 197 8.58 -2.64 13.14
CA TYR A 197 8.36 -1.61 14.17
C TYR A 197 6.90 -1.54 14.57
N ILE A 198 6.62 -1.73 15.85
CA ILE A 198 5.27 -1.60 16.43
C ILE A 198 5.20 -0.34 17.27
N ALA A 199 4.41 0.63 16.79
CA ALA A 199 4.06 1.85 17.51
C ALA A 199 2.86 1.61 18.45
N SER A 200 2.56 2.55 19.32
CA SER A 200 1.40 2.51 20.21
C SER A 200 0.71 3.88 20.31
N GLY A 201 -0.60 3.88 20.59
CA GLY A 201 -1.38 5.10 20.82
C GLY A 201 -1.74 5.92 19.58
N LEU A 202 -1.38 5.45 18.38
CA LEU A 202 -1.51 6.23 17.13
C LEU A 202 -2.73 5.83 16.30
N GLY A 203 -3.09 4.52 16.30
CA GLY A 203 -4.13 3.96 15.43
C GLY A 203 -3.76 4.02 13.95
N HIS A 204 -4.74 3.74 13.08
CA HIS A 204 -4.54 3.50 11.64
C HIS A 204 -4.03 4.69 10.83
N ARG A 205 -4.38 5.92 11.22
CA ARG A 205 -4.11 7.12 10.39
C ARG A 205 -3.11 8.07 10.99
N ARG A 206 -3.09 8.23 12.35
CA ARG A 206 -2.14 9.14 12.99
C ARG A 206 -0.71 8.64 12.89
N ILE A 207 -0.51 7.33 12.71
CA ILE A 207 0.78 6.69 12.45
C ILE A 207 1.55 7.32 11.29
N LEU A 208 0.86 7.83 10.26
CA LEU A 208 1.47 8.46 9.09
C LEU A 208 2.12 9.83 9.36
N ARG A 209 1.90 10.41 10.56
CA ARG A 209 2.39 11.75 10.92
C ARG A 209 3.10 11.78 12.28
N ASP A 210 3.30 10.63 12.89
CA ASP A 210 4.06 10.51 14.13
C ASP A 210 5.55 10.71 13.86
N GLU A 211 6.22 11.53 14.67
CA GLU A 211 7.61 11.94 14.45
C GLU A 211 8.58 10.74 14.50
N GLU A 212 8.36 9.77 15.40
CA GLU A 212 9.22 8.59 15.50
C GLU A 212 9.04 7.66 14.31
N VAL A 213 7.78 7.44 13.88
CA VAL A 213 7.48 6.66 12.67
C VAL A 213 8.10 7.30 11.44
N VAL A 214 7.94 8.61 11.29
CA VAL A 214 8.51 9.37 10.17
C VAL A 214 10.04 9.27 10.16
N SER A 215 10.70 9.44 11.31
CA SER A 215 12.17 9.28 11.42
C SER A 215 12.62 7.89 11.01
N ARG A 216 11.96 6.83 11.50
CA ARG A 216 12.29 5.44 11.13
C ARG A 216 12.16 5.15 9.64
N VAL A 217 11.12 5.71 9.01
CA VAL A 217 10.95 5.60 7.55
C VAL A 217 12.15 6.22 6.83
N VAL A 218 12.52 7.46 7.19
CA VAL A 218 13.62 8.17 6.53
C VAL A 218 14.97 7.47 6.79
N ASP A 219 15.23 7.04 8.04
CA ASP A 219 16.45 6.35 8.41
C ASP A 219 16.59 5.04 7.63
N PHE A 220 15.53 4.25 7.53
CA PHE A 220 15.51 3.03 6.73
C PHE A 220 15.78 3.29 5.25
N LEU A 221 15.17 4.31 4.66
CA LEU A 221 15.38 4.61 3.23
C LEU A 221 16.83 5.05 2.94
N ARG A 222 17.49 5.70 3.90
CA ARG A 222 18.85 6.25 3.75
C ARG A 222 19.98 5.29 4.18
N ALA A 223 19.66 4.21 4.88
CA ALA A 223 20.62 3.17 5.23
C ALA A 223 21.10 2.38 4.00
#